data_92a80fa4ed91ce4788dfc56c50f5cb2b
#
_entry.id   92a80fa4ed91ce4788dfc56c50f5cb2b
#
_cell.length_a   1.000
_cell.length_b   1.000
_cell.length_c   1.000
_cell.angle_alpha   90.00
_cell.angle_beta   90.00
_cell.angle_gamma   90.00
#
_symmetry.space_group_name_H-M   'P 1'
#
loop_
_entity.id
_entity.type
_entity.pdbx_description
1 polymer ?
#
loop_
_entity_poly.entity_id
_entity_poly.type
_entity_poly.pdbx_seq_one_letter_code
_entity_poly.pdbx_strand_id
1 'polypeptide(L)'
;MKIFASIGRGWVEGVASFSAALSVLGETVCEAAALPFHPKRFRFGDCMIAFQRAAFDGLPICTGIGFLLGLILAFESAAALRTFGVESYVANLLAIGLFRELGPIITAIVLAGRSGSAFAAEIGTMKVDEELDALSTMGLPPVRFLVLPRTFAAVMAMPILTIFVELAGLVGGAIVLKLMDIPGAVFWGNVAATTTIFMIVFGLAKSAFFGLLVGFVGCCAGMRTKSTADGVGVAATSAVVGGIVAVAVSDGIIAVICHFWGV
;
A
#
# COMPACT_ATOMS: atom_id res chain seq x y z
N MET A 1 -11.28 -13.62 37.62
CA MET A 1 -10.21 -14.51 37.06
C MET A 1 -10.33 -14.75 35.54
N LYS A 2 -11.52 -15.00 34.96
CA LYS A 2 -11.65 -15.26 33.51
C LYS A 2 -11.20 -14.10 32.62
N ILE A 3 -11.42 -12.84 33.00
CA ILE A 3 -11.04 -11.64 32.22
C ILE A 3 -9.50 -11.48 32.14
N PHE A 4 -8.82 -11.63 33.30
CA PHE A 4 -7.33 -11.57 33.30
C PHE A 4 -6.68 -12.69 32.51
N ALA A 5 -7.27 -13.90 32.56
CA ALA A 5 -6.79 -15.03 31.75
C ALA A 5 -7.06 -14.85 30.24
N SER A 6 -8.12 -14.13 29.85
CA SER A 6 -8.41 -13.78 28.46
C SER A 6 -7.43 -12.72 27.95
N ILE A 7 -7.17 -11.67 28.74
CA ILE A 7 -6.18 -10.63 28.42
C ILE A 7 -4.77 -11.23 28.31
N GLY A 8 -4.38 -12.09 29.29
CA GLY A 8 -3.08 -12.74 29.26
C GLY A 8 -2.89 -13.64 28.03
N ARG A 9 -3.91 -14.40 27.63
CA ARG A 9 -3.87 -15.21 26.39
C ARG A 9 -3.73 -14.33 25.15
N GLY A 10 -4.50 -13.25 25.05
CA GLY A 10 -4.40 -12.31 23.93
C GLY A 10 -3.00 -11.69 23.81
N TRP A 11 -2.34 -11.37 24.93
CA TRP A 11 -0.96 -10.89 24.94
C TRP A 11 0.04 -11.94 24.47
N VAL A 12 -0.05 -13.17 24.96
CA VAL A 12 0.84 -14.27 24.57
C VAL A 12 0.66 -14.61 23.09
N GLU A 13 -0.59 -14.68 22.61
CA GLU A 13 -0.89 -14.90 21.20
C GLU A 13 -0.39 -13.72 20.32
N GLY A 14 -0.52 -12.49 20.80
CA GLY A 14 -0.01 -11.30 20.12
C GLY A 14 1.53 -11.31 19.99
N VAL A 15 2.24 -11.64 21.07
CA VAL A 15 3.71 -11.72 21.07
C VAL A 15 4.18 -12.89 20.20
N ALA A 16 3.56 -14.06 20.28
CA ALA A 16 3.86 -15.19 19.42
C ALA A 16 3.60 -14.87 17.94
N SER A 17 2.53 -14.11 17.68
CA SER A 17 2.21 -13.62 16.36
C SER A 17 3.26 -12.65 15.82
N PHE A 18 3.70 -11.73 16.66
CA PHE A 18 4.73 -10.76 16.30
C PHE A 18 6.10 -11.44 16.06
N SER A 19 6.50 -12.36 16.92
CA SER A 19 7.76 -13.11 16.73
C SER A 19 7.76 -13.94 15.46
N ALA A 20 6.65 -14.59 15.12
CA ALA A 20 6.50 -15.33 13.86
C ALA A 20 6.55 -14.42 12.63
N ALA A 21 5.95 -13.23 12.70
CA ALA A 21 6.06 -12.25 11.62
C ALA A 21 7.51 -11.75 11.48
N LEU A 22 8.19 -11.51 12.59
CA LEU A 22 9.59 -11.08 12.59
C LEU A 22 10.54 -12.14 12.02
N SER A 23 10.31 -13.44 12.28
CA SER A 23 11.10 -14.51 11.67
C SER A 23 10.90 -14.58 10.15
N VAL A 24 9.66 -14.47 9.66
CA VAL A 24 9.36 -14.41 8.22
C VAL A 24 9.99 -13.18 7.58
N LEU A 25 9.97 -12.03 8.29
CA LEU A 25 10.63 -10.81 7.83
C LEU A 25 12.14 -11.01 7.71
N GLY A 26 12.78 -11.57 8.72
CA GLY A 26 14.21 -11.87 8.68
C GLY A 26 14.58 -12.79 7.51
N GLU A 27 13.80 -13.87 7.31
CA GLU A 27 14.00 -14.79 6.19
C GLU A 27 13.79 -14.08 4.83
N THR A 28 12.73 -13.25 4.71
CA THR A 28 12.46 -12.48 3.49
C THR A 28 13.59 -11.50 3.18
N VAL A 29 14.12 -10.82 4.18
CA VAL A 29 15.25 -9.88 4.01
C VAL A 29 16.53 -10.63 3.62
N CYS A 30 16.82 -11.77 4.26
CA CYS A 30 17.98 -12.58 3.91
C CYS A 30 17.88 -13.12 2.48
N GLU A 31 16.73 -13.64 2.07
CA GLU A 31 16.49 -14.12 0.71
C GLU A 31 16.53 -12.98 -0.31
N ALA A 32 15.97 -11.79 0.00
CA ALA A 32 16.05 -10.61 -0.84
C ALA A 32 17.50 -10.13 -1.01
N ALA A 33 18.30 -10.12 0.06
CA ALA A 33 19.72 -9.76 0.02
C ALA A 33 20.56 -10.77 -0.78
N ALA A 34 20.14 -12.02 -0.85
CA ALA A 34 20.82 -13.06 -1.64
C ALA A 34 20.48 -13.01 -3.14
N LEU A 35 19.40 -12.30 -3.54
CA LEU A 35 18.96 -12.21 -4.95
C LEU A 35 20.02 -11.67 -5.91
N PRO A 36 20.75 -10.57 -5.60
CA PRO A 36 21.79 -10.04 -6.49
C PRO A 36 22.88 -11.06 -6.83
N PHE A 37 23.17 -11.98 -5.87
CA PHE A 37 24.20 -12.99 -6.03
C PHE A 37 23.68 -14.26 -6.73
N HIS A 38 22.37 -14.51 -6.69
CA HIS A 38 21.75 -15.71 -7.26
C HIS A 38 20.45 -15.41 -8.02
N PRO A 39 20.48 -14.60 -9.11
CA PRO A 39 19.27 -14.15 -9.81
C PRO A 39 18.44 -15.29 -10.41
N LYS A 40 19.07 -16.42 -10.75
CA LYS A 40 18.38 -17.63 -11.25
C LYS A 40 17.41 -18.26 -10.23
N ARG A 41 17.53 -17.89 -8.98
CA ARG A 41 16.67 -18.40 -7.90
C ARG A 41 15.35 -17.62 -7.76
N PHE A 42 15.22 -16.45 -8.39
CA PHE A 42 14.01 -15.63 -8.34
C PHE A 42 13.01 -16.05 -9.44
N ARG A 43 11.77 -16.23 -9.04
CA ARG A 43 10.68 -16.62 -9.95
C ARG A 43 10.06 -15.39 -10.61
N PHE A 44 10.72 -14.86 -11.63
CA PHE A 44 10.24 -13.69 -12.38
C PHE A 44 8.85 -13.89 -12.99
N GLY A 45 8.52 -15.11 -13.43
CA GLY A 45 7.20 -15.42 -13.98
C GLY A 45 6.08 -15.18 -12.97
N ASP A 46 6.21 -15.72 -11.77
CA ASP A 46 5.20 -15.56 -10.71
C ASP A 46 5.11 -14.12 -10.22
N CYS A 47 6.26 -13.43 -10.14
CA CYS A 47 6.31 -12.01 -9.81
C CYS A 47 5.55 -11.18 -10.86
N MET A 48 5.74 -11.47 -12.16
CA MET A 48 5.06 -10.75 -13.23
C MET A 48 3.55 -11.01 -13.26
N ILE A 49 3.13 -12.23 -12.98
CA ILE A 49 1.70 -12.57 -12.87
C ILE A 49 1.07 -11.84 -11.67
N ALA A 50 1.75 -11.85 -10.52
CA ALA A 50 1.27 -11.13 -9.34
C ALA A 50 1.25 -9.61 -9.57
N PHE A 51 2.27 -9.06 -10.23
CA PHE A 51 2.33 -7.65 -10.63
C PHE A 51 1.20 -7.29 -11.59
N GLN A 52 0.98 -8.09 -12.63
CA GLN A 52 -0.10 -7.84 -13.59
C GLN A 52 -1.45 -7.79 -12.89
N ARG A 53 -1.76 -8.74 -12.02
CA ARG A 53 -2.99 -8.76 -11.25
C ARG A 53 -3.10 -7.56 -10.29
N ALA A 54 -2.01 -7.19 -9.61
CA ALA A 54 -2.03 -6.07 -8.68
C ALA A 54 -2.17 -4.72 -9.40
N ALA A 55 -1.40 -4.49 -10.46
CA ALA A 55 -1.36 -3.22 -11.18
C ALA A 55 -2.58 -3.04 -12.09
N PHE A 56 -2.76 -3.92 -13.09
CA PHE A 56 -3.79 -3.69 -14.11
C PHE A 56 -5.21 -3.79 -13.57
N ASP A 57 -5.49 -4.80 -12.76
CA ASP A 57 -6.84 -4.92 -12.22
C ASP A 57 -7.10 -3.90 -11.09
N GLY A 58 -6.07 -3.35 -10.45
CA GLY A 58 -6.18 -2.26 -9.46
C GLY A 58 -6.39 -0.89 -10.09
N LEU A 59 -5.98 -0.71 -11.34
CA LEU A 59 -5.93 0.58 -12.03
C LEU A 59 -7.29 1.29 -12.13
N PRO A 60 -8.41 0.63 -12.53
CA PRO A 60 -9.70 1.31 -12.62
C PRO A 60 -10.20 1.84 -11.27
N ILE A 61 -10.01 1.05 -10.22
CA ILE A 61 -10.44 1.41 -8.86
C ILE A 61 -9.59 2.58 -8.35
N CYS A 62 -8.26 2.50 -8.47
CA CYS A 62 -7.35 3.55 -8.06
C CYS A 62 -7.63 4.86 -8.79
N THR A 63 -7.79 4.80 -10.12
CA THR A 63 -8.12 5.99 -10.93
C THR A 63 -9.45 6.60 -10.52
N GLY A 64 -10.49 5.78 -10.31
CA GLY A 64 -11.80 6.25 -9.87
C GLY A 64 -11.76 6.92 -8.49
N ILE A 65 -11.10 6.28 -7.53
CA ILE A 65 -10.96 6.84 -6.17
C ILE A 65 -10.11 8.11 -6.20
N GLY A 66 -9.00 8.13 -6.95
CA GLY A 66 -8.17 9.31 -7.12
C GLY A 66 -8.94 10.50 -7.67
N PHE A 67 -9.74 10.27 -8.72
CA PHE A 67 -10.60 11.30 -9.32
C PHE A 67 -11.59 11.88 -8.31
N LEU A 68 -12.33 11.03 -7.60
CA LEU A 68 -13.30 11.45 -6.59
C LEU A 68 -12.62 12.18 -5.42
N LEU A 69 -11.47 11.69 -4.97
CA LEU A 69 -10.69 12.33 -3.92
C LEU A 69 -10.26 13.75 -4.32
N GLY A 70 -9.72 13.91 -5.54
CA GLY A 70 -9.32 15.21 -6.04
C GLY A 70 -10.49 16.20 -6.18
N LEU A 71 -11.65 15.69 -6.61
CA LEU A 71 -12.88 16.47 -6.70
C LEU A 71 -13.35 16.94 -5.31
N ILE A 72 -13.40 16.03 -4.33
CA ILE A 72 -13.81 16.34 -2.96
C ILE A 72 -12.86 17.34 -2.31
N LEU A 73 -11.56 17.09 -2.38
CA LEU A 73 -10.54 17.98 -1.80
C LEU A 73 -10.56 19.37 -2.41
N ALA A 74 -10.77 19.45 -3.74
CA ALA A 74 -10.85 20.74 -4.40
C ALA A 74 -12.08 21.52 -3.94
N PHE A 75 -13.26 20.88 -3.81
CA PHE A 75 -14.46 21.54 -3.29
C PHE A 75 -14.29 22.02 -1.85
N GLU A 76 -13.78 21.16 -0.96
CA GLU A 76 -13.57 21.51 0.44
C GLU A 76 -12.55 22.64 0.60
N SER A 77 -11.42 22.55 -0.11
CA SER A 77 -10.39 23.57 -0.09
C SER A 77 -10.89 24.88 -0.68
N ALA A 78 -11.66 24.83 -1.76
CA ALA A 78 -12.23 26.00 -2.40
C ALA A 78 -13.25 26.71 -1.50
N ALA A 79 -14.13 25.94 -0.84
CA ALA A 79 -15.09 26.50 0.11
C ALA A 79 -14.38 27.25 1.27
N ALA A 80 -13.29 26.68 1.80
CA ALA A 80 -12.50 27.30 2.85
C ALA A 80 -11.76 28.55 2.37
N LEU A 81 -11.09 28.49 1.21
CA LEU A 81 -10.25 29.58 0.70
C LEU A 81 -11.06 30.74 0.08
N ARG A 82 -12.29 30.47 -0.33
CA ARG A 82 -13.22 31.52 -0.88
C ARG A 82 -13.50 32.61 0.12
N THR A 83 -13.58 32.29 1.40
CA THR A 83 -13.80 33.29 2.46
C THR A 83 -12.67 34.31 2.57
N PHE A 84 -11.48 33.93 2.09
CA PHE A 84 -10.28 34.77 2.10
C PHE A 84 -9.97 35.39 0.72
N GLY A 85 -10.72 35.05 -0.33
CA GLY A 85 -10.50 35.56 -1.71
C GLY A 85 -9.22 34.99 -2.34
N VAL A 86 -8.80 33.80 -1.96
CA VAL A 86 -7.53 33.18 -2.41
C VAL A 86 -7.76 31.79 -3.02
N GLU A 87 -8.85 31.61 -3.76
CA GLU A 87 -9.24 30.31 -4.34
C GLU A 87 -8.19 29.74 -5.32
N SER A 88 -7.35 30.58 -5.91
CA SER A 88 -6.27 30.13 -6.80
C SER A 88 -5.25 29.21 -6.11
N TYR A 89 -5.11 29.32 -4.78
CA TYR A 89 -4.22 28.45 -3.99
C TYR A 89 -4.75 27.02 -3.76
N VAL A 90 -6.01 26.74 -4.11
CA VAL A 90 -6.56 25.36 -4.08
C VAL A 90 -5.69 24.41 -4.88
N ALA A 91 -5.20 24.83 -6.05
CA ALA A 91 -4.33 24.02 -6.90
C ALA A 91 -3.03 23.61 -6.19
N ASN A 92 -2.45 24.53 -5.41
CA ASN A 92 -1.23 24.29 -4.66
C ASN A 92 -1.46 23.27 -3.54
N LEU A 93 -2.52 23.47 -2.75
CA LEU A 93 -2.88 22.54 -1.65
C LEU A 93 -3.19 21.14 -2.18
N LEU A 94 -3.93 21.06 -3.30
CA LEU A 94 -4.26 19.81 -3.93
C LEU A 94 -3.01 19.07 -4.42
N ALA A 95 -2.08 19.77 -5.08
CA ALA A 95 -0.84 19.19 -5.56
C ALA A 95 0.02 18.64 -4.40
N ILE A 96 0.22 19.46 -3.36
CA ILE A 96 0.99 19.04 -2.17
C ILE A 96 0.32 17.84 -1.50
N GLY A 97 -0.99 17.90 -1.28
CA GLY A 97 -1.74 16.84 -0.61
C GLY A 97 -1.70 15.52 -1.38
N LEU A 98 -1.89 15.57 -2.71
CA LEU A 98 -1.88 14.35 -3.54
C LEU A 98 -0.48 13.74 -3.65
N PHE A 99 0.53 14.52 -4.07
CA PHE A 99 1.86 13.97 -4.34
C PHE A 99 2.63 13.57 -3.08
N ARG A 100 2.39 14.24 -1.96
CA ARG A 100 3.17 14.01 -0.74
C ARG A 100 2.54 12.96 0.18
N GLU A 101 1.21 12.97 0.32
CA GLU A 101 0.54 12.20 1.37
C GLU A 101 -0.58 11.30 0.83
N LEU A 102 -1.63 11.92 0.28
CA LEU A 102 -2.89 11.22 0.00
C LEU A 102 -2.79 10.21 -1.14
N GLY A 103 -2.02 10.51 -2.19
CA GLY A 103 -1.80 9.60 -3.31
C GLY A 103 -1.24 8.25 -2.83
N PRO A 104 -0.06 8.23 -2.18
CA PRO A 104 0.52 7.02 -1.64
C PRO A 104 -0.36 6.28 -0.63
N ILE A 105 -0.98 6.99 0.32
CA ILE A 105 -1.82 6.38 1.36
C ILE A 105 -3.05 5.70 0.77
N ILE A 106 -3.80 6.43 -0.05
CA ILE A 106 -5.04 5.90 -0.65
C ILE A 106 -4.75 4.72 -1.55
N THR A 107 -3.69 4.79 -2.35
CA THR A 107 -3.24 3.66 -3.17
C THR A 107 -2.91 2.45 -2.30
N ALA A 108 -2.23 2.66 -1.17
CA ALA A 108 -1.88 1.58 -0.24
C ALA A 108 -3.11 0.93 0.40
N ILE A 109 -4.10 1.72 0.78
CA ILE A 109 -5.37 1.21 1.34
C ILE A 109 -6.11 0.35 0.30
N VAL A 110 -6.19 0.82 -0.95
CA VAL A 110 -6.82 0.07 -2.05
C VAL A 110 -6.05 -1.22 -2.31
N LEU A 111 -4.71 -1.17 -2.39
CA LEU A 111 -3.88 -2.34 -2.61
C LEU A 111 -3.99 -3.34 -1.45
N ALA A 112 -4.05 -2.88 -0.20
CA ALA A 112 -4.23 -3.73 0.96
C ALA A 112 -5.58 -4.47 0.91
N GLY A 113 -6.66 -3.75 0.59
CA GLY A 113 -8.00 -4.32 0.49
C GLY A 113 -8.14 -5.35 -0.62
N ARG A 114 -7.47 -5.14 -1.74
CA ARG A 114 -7.59 -5.99 -2.93
C ARG A 114 -6.46 -7.01 -3.05
N SER A 115 -5.24 -6.55 -3.26
CA SER A 115 -4.11 -7.45 -3.55
C SER A 115 -3.54 -8.08 -2.29
N GLY A 116 -3.45 -7.34 -1.17
CA GLY A 116 -3.00 -7.86 0.11
C GLY A 116 -3.91 -8.98 0.62
N SER A 117 -5.22 -8.79 0.54
CA SER A 117 -6.21 -9.83 0.89
C SER A 117 -6.16 -11.03 -0.05
N ALA A 118 -5.98 -10.81 -1.37
CA ALA A 118 -5.84 -11.88 -2.34
C ALA A 118 -4.59 -12.73 -2.08
N PHE A 119 -3.45 -12.11 -1.78
CA PHE A 119 -2.23 -12.85 -1.42
C PHE A 119 -2.43 -13.69 -0.16
N ALA A 120 -3.13 -13.15 0.85
CA ALA A 120 -3.44 -13.89 2.06
C ALA A 120 -4.38 -15.07 1.78
N ALA A 121 -5.38 -14.88 0.93
CA ALA A 121 -6.32 -15.94 0.55
C ALA A 121 -5.64 -17.04 -0.26
N GLU A 122 -4.84 -16.69 -1.28
CA GLU A 122 -4.11 -17.66 -2.10
C GLU A 122 -3.16 -18.52 -1.26
N ILE A 123 -2.30 -17.89 -0.43
CA ILE A 123 -1.35 -18.61 0.44
C ILE A 123 -2.12 -19.39 1.51
N GLY A 124 -3.21 -18.81 2.04
CA GLY A 124 -4.07 -19.48 3.02
C GLY A 124 -4.71 -20.75 2.47
N THR A 125 -5.19 -20.72 1.23
CA THR A 125 -5.74 -21.92 0.54
C THR A 125 -4.65 -22.98 0.33
N MET A 126 -3.46 -22.59 -0.15
CA MET A 126 -2.32 -23.51 -0.28
C MET A 126 -1.94 -24.17 1.05
N LYS A 127 -2.14 -23.45 2.16
CA LYS A 127 -1.89 -24.03 3.50
C LYS A 127 -2.97 -25.02 3.91
N VAL A 128 -4.24 -24.74 3.63
CA VAL A 128 -5.36 -25.65 3.90
C VAL A 128 -5.23 -26.95 3.09
N ASP A 129 -4.75 -26.84 1.84
CA ASP A 129 -4.56 -27.94 0.91
C ASP A 129 -3.19 -28.66 1.13
N GLU A 130 -2.46 -28.32 2.22
CA GLU A 130 -1.16 -28.91 2.59
C GLU A 130 -0.04 -28.69 1.54
N GLU A 131 -0.25 -27.81 0.54
CA GLU A 131 0.73 -27.50 -0.50
C GLU A 131 2.00 -26.82 0.08
N LEU A 132 1.85 -26.01 1.15
CA LEU A 132 2.97 -25.39 1.85
C LEU A 132 3.89 -26.42 2.51
N ASP A 133 3.32 -27.46 3.08
CA ASP A 133 4.06 -28.53 3.71
C ASP A 133 4.74 -29.41 2.64
N ALA A 134 4.07 -29.63 1.51
CA ALA A 134 4.68 -30.31 0.36
C ALA A 134 5.89 -29.53 -0.19
N LEU A 135 5.80 -28.18 -0.32
CA LEU A 135 6.94 -27.35 -0.72
C LEU A 135 8.12 -27.51 0.26
N SER A 136 7.83 -27.48 1.56
CA SER A 136 8.84 -27.60 2.62
C SER A 136 9.54 -28.97 2.58
N THR A 137 8.79 -30.05 2.38
CA THR A 137 9.35 -31.42 2.27
C THR A 137 10.21 -31.60 1.02
N MET A 138 9.91 -30.87 -0.07
CA MET A 138 10.75 -30.83 -1.28
C MET A 138 12.01 -29.96 -1.13
N GLY A 139 12.24 -29.34 0.05
CA GLY A 139 13.38 -28.46 0.29
C GLY A 139 13.24 -27.08 -0.37
N LEU A 140 12.00 -26.68 -0.70
CA LEU A 140 11.68 -25.40 -1.31
C LEU A 140 11.13 -24.44 -0.23
N PRO A 141 11.92 -23.43 0.23
CA PRO A 141 11.45 -22.54 1.29
C PRO A 141 10.25 -21.70 0.82
N PRO A 142 9.08 -21.80 1.50
CA PRO A 142 7.86 -21.12 1.10
C PRO A 142 8.01 -19.58 1.01
N VAL A 143 8.83 -19.00 1.88
CA VAL A 143 9.11 -17.56 1.87
C VAL A 143 9.69 -17.13 0.54
N ARG A 144 10.66 -17.85 0.03
CA ARG A 144 11.32 -17.54 -1.23
C ARG A 144 10.43 -17.77 -2.45
N PHE A 145 9.59 -18.81 -2.41
CA PHE A 145 8.72 -19.16 -3.54
C PHE A 145 7.44 -18.35 -3.59
N LEU A 146 6.88 -17.96 -2.45
CA LEU A 146 5.56 -17.34 -2.37
C LEU A 146 5.62 -15.88 -1.90
N VAL A 147 6.33 -15.59 -0.80
CA VAL A 147 6.35 -14.26 -0.19
C VAL A 147 7.13 -13.27 -1.05
N LEU A 148 8.34 -13.66 -1.44
CA LEU A 148 9.25 -12.76 -2.13
C LEU A 148 8.71 -12.25 -3.48
N PRO A 149 8.21 -13.10 -4.41
CA PRO A 149 7.67 -12.64 -5.68
C PRO A 149 6.46 -11.74 -5.53
N ARG A 150 5.53 -12.05 -4.60
CA ARG A 150 4.32 -11.26 -4.36
C ARG A 150 4.62 -9.92 -3.72
N THR A 151 5.54 -9.87 -2.76
CA THR A 151 5.98 -8.62 -2.13
C THR A 151 6.67 -7.72 -3.16
N PHE A 152 7.55 -8.27 -3.98
CA PHE A 152 8.21 -7.52 -5.06
C PHE A 152 7.21 -6.98 -6.09
N ALA A 153 6.21 -7.79 -6.46
CA ALA A 153 5.12 -7.37 -7.33
C ALA A 153 4.35 -6.18 -6.75
N ALA A 154 4.04 -6.19 -5.44
CA ALA A 154 3.38 -5.09 -4.76
C ALA A 154 4.24 -3.81 -4.75
N VAL A 155 5.55 -3.94 -4.47
CA VAL A 155 6.50 -2.82 -4.50
C VAL A 155 6.55 -2.15 -5.87
N MET A 156 6.50 -2.92 -6.96
CA MET A 156 6.51 -2.40 -8.33
C MET A 156 5.16 -1.82 -8.75
N ALA A 157 4.06 -2.43 -8.32
CA ALA A 157 2.71 -1.98 -8.69
C ALA A 157 2.33 -0.66 -8.03
N MET A 158 2.74 -0.44 -6.78
CA MET A 158 2.35 0.71 -5.98
C MET A 158 2.70 2.07 -6.60
N PRO A 159 3.95 2.35 -7.02
CA PRO A 159 4.28 3.64 -7.63
C PRO A 159 3.47 3.92 -8.90
N ILE A 160 3.22 2.88 -9.71
CA ILE A 160 2.44 3.01 -10.94
C ILE A 160 1.00 3.41 -10.61
N LEU A 161 0.35 2.68 -9.70
CA LEU A 161 -1.02 2.97 -9.27
C LEU A 161 -1.12 4.36 -8.61
N THR A 162 -0.11 4.76 -7.85
CA THR A 162 -0.05 6.08 -7.20
C THR A 162 -0.04 7.20 -8.24
N ILE A 163 0.75 7.08 -9.31
CA ILE A 163 0.75 8.05 -10.41
C ILE A 163 -0.67 8.21 -11.00
N PHE A 164 -1.38 7.10 -11.21
CA PHE A 164 -2.76 7.18 -11.74
C PHE A 164 -3.74 7.82 -10.76
N VAL A 165 -3.61 7.55 -9.45
CA VAL A 165 -4.40 8.23 -8.41
C VAL A 165 -4.15 9.74 -8.41
N GLU A 166 -2.87 10.15 -8.46
CA GLU A 166 -2.45 11.54 -8.44
C GLU A 166 -2.94 12.29 -9.69
N LEU A 167 -2.71 11.72 -10.87
CA LEU A 167 -3.15 12.33 -12.13
C LEU A 167 -4.68 12.44 -12.20
N ALA A 168 -5.39 11.39 -11.83
CA ALA A 168 -6.85 11.41 -11.79
C ALA A 168 -7.38 12.43 -10.77
N GLY A 169 -6.71 12.54 -9.61
CA GLY A 169 -7.04 13.54 -8.59
C GLY A 169 -6.85 14.98 -9.07
N LEU A 170 -5.76 15.25 -9.78
CA LEU A 170 -5.53 16.56 -10.39
C LEU A 170 -6.61 16.88 -11.45
N VAL A 171 -7.00 15.90 -12.26
CA VAL A 171 -8.09 16.09 -13.23
C VAL A 171 -9.42 16.40 -12.52
N GLY A 172 -9.75 15.67 -11.44
CA GLY A 172 -10.93 15.95 -10.62
C GLY A 172 -10.92 17.37 -10.05
N GLY A 173 -9.77 17.79 -9.49
CA GLY A 173 -9.59 19.14 -8.97
C GLY A 173 -9.69 20.24 -10.05
N ALA A 174 -9.12 19.99 -11.22
CA ALA A 174 -9.19 20.93 -12.35
C ALA A 174 -10.65 21.19 -12.80
N ILE A 175 -11.49 20.14 -12.77
CA ILE A 175 -12.92 20.29 -13.12
C ILE A 175 -13.62 21.20 -12.11
N VAL A 176 -13.35 21.05 -10.81
CA VAL A 176 -13.96 21.87 -9.76
C VAL A 176 -13.56 23.34 -9.93
N LEU A 177 -12.28 23.64 -10.12
CA LEU A 177 -11.82 25.03 -10.29
C LEU A 177 -12.39 25.65 -11.56
N LYS A 178 -12.55 24.87 -12.63
CA LYS A 178 -13.22 25.34 -13.84
C LYS A 178 -14.68 25.69 -13.60
N LEU A 179 -15.40 24.95 -12.76
CA LEU A 179 -16.79 25.28 -12.36
C LEU A 179 -16.87 26.54 -11.48
N MET A 180 -15.75 26.98 -10.91
CA MET A 180 -15.60 28.18 -10.11
C MET A 180 -15.04 29.36 -10.92
N ASP A 181 -15.10 29.30 -12.25
CA ASP A 181 -14.62 30.32 -13.20
C ASP A 181 -13.11 30.59 -13.13
N ILE A 182 -12.31 29.66 -12.54
CA ILE A 182 -10.85 29.76 -12.53
C ILE A 182 -10.30 29.13 -13.83
N PRO A 183 -9.54 29.93 -14.65
CA PRO A 183 -8.98 29.41 -15.89
C PRO A 183 -8.07 28.22 -15.66
N GLY A 184 -8.21 27.17 -16.48
CA GLY A 184 -7.37 25.97 -16.39
C GLY A 184 -5.86 26.26 -16.49
N ALA A 185 -5.47 27.29 -17.23
CA ALA A 185 -4.08 27.73 -17.32
C ALA A 185 -3.52 28.15 -15.94
N VAL A 186 -4.33 28.81 -15.10
CA VAL A 186 -3.95 29.21 -13.74
C VAL A 186 -3.79 27.96 -12.86
N PHE A 187 -4.74 27.01 -12.97
CA PHE A 187 -4.66 25.75 -12.23
C PHE A 187 -3.36 24.99 -12.53
N TRP A 188 -3.12 24.68 -13.81
CA TRP A 188 -1.93 23.92 -14.20
C TRP A 188 -0.62 24.68 -13.95
N GLY A 189 -0.65 26.02 -14.10
CA GLY A 189 0.50 26.88 -13.76
C GLY A 189 0.86 26.78 -12.27
N ASN A 190 -0.15 26.84 -11.39
CA ASN A 190 0.04 26.73 -9.95
C ASN A 190 0.50 25.31 -9.53
N VAL A 191 -0.10 24.27 -10.12
CA VAL A 191 0.37 22.89 -9.90
C VAL A 191 1.84 22.75 -10.29
N ALA A 192 2.22 23.21 -11.48
CA ALA A 192 3.60 23.12 -11.97
C ALA A 192 4.59 23.93 -11.12
N ALA A 193 4.19 25.11 -10.63
CA ALA A 193 5.02 25.95 -9.78
C ALA A 193 5.25 25.36 -8.39
N THR A 194 4.25 24.63 -7.87
CA THR A 194 4.32 24.03 -6.52
C THR A 194 4.98 22.67 -6.53
N THR A 195 4.79 21.90 -7.61
CA THR A 195 5.28 20.52 -7.68
C THR A 195 6.78 20.48 -7.98
N THR A 196 7.56 20.04 -7.00
CA THR A 196 9.00 19.84 -7.16
C THR A 196 9.27 18.37 -7.53
N ILE A 197 10.32 18.13 -8.33
CA ILE A 197 10.75 16.75 -8.67
C ILE A 197 11.01 15.93 -7.40
N PHE A 198 11.59 16.55 -6.38
CA PHE A 198 11.81 15.91 -5.08
C PHE A 198 10.50 15.40 -4.46
N MET A 199 9.43 16.19 -4.51
CA MET A 199 8.12 15.82 -3.95
C MET A 199 7.53 14.60 -4.65
N ILE A 200 7.60 14.55 -5.98
CA ILE A 200 7.14 13.40 -6.77
C ILE A 200 7.97 12.14 -6.42
N VAL A 201 9.28 12.25 -6.46
CA VAL A 201 10.17 11.10 -6.18
C VAL A 201 10.00 10.60 -4.75
N PHE A 202 9.86 11.50 -3.80
CA PHE A 202 9.60 11.16 -2.40
C PHE A 202 8.26 10.43 -2.23
N GLY A 203 7.18 10.94 -2.82
CA GLY A 203 5.87 10.29 -2.80
C GLY A 203 5.89 8.89 -3.44
N LEU A 204 6.57 8.74 -4.58
CA LEU A 204 6.72 7.44 -5.24
C LEU A 204 7.59 6.46 -4.43
N ALA A 205 8.68 6.93 -3.81
CA ALA A 205 9.49 6.11 -2.91
C ALA A 205 8.69 5.65 -1.68
N LYS A 206 7.92 6.56 -1.10
CA LYS A 206 6.98 6.27 0.00
C LYS A 206 5.93 5.24 -0.42
N SER A 207 5.36 5.38 -1.62
CA SER A 207 4.40 4.40 -2.15
C SER A 207 5.02 3.02 -2.34
N ALA A 208 6.24 2.92 -2.87
CA ALA A 208 6.96 1.65 -3.01
C ALA A 208 7.20 0.98 -1.65
N PHE A 209 7.55 1.77 -0.64
CA PHE A 209 7.69 1.29 0.73
C PHE A 209 6.36 0.76 1.31
N PHE A 210 5.24 1.44 1.05
CA PHE A 210 3.92 0.97 1.43
C PHE A 210 3.54 -0.32 0.70
N GLY A 211 3.94 -0.46 -0.57
CA GLY A 211 3.79 -1.70 -1.32
C GLY A 211 4.50 -2.89 -0.67
N LEU A 212 5.72 -2.65 -0.17
CA LEU A 212 6.46 -3.65 0.60
C LEU A 212 5.69 -4.07 1.85
N LEU A 213 5.18 -3.11 2.63
CA LEU A 213 4.41 -3.41 3.84
C LEU A 213 3.14 -4.21 3.54
N VAL A 214 2.36 -3.76 2.56
CA VAL A 214 1.09 -4.41 2.18
C VAL A 214 1.34 -5.83 1.64
N GLY A 215 2.30 -5.99 0.74
CA GLY A 215 2.65 -7.30 0.18
C GLY A 215 3.15 -8.27 1.24
N PHE A 216 4.04 -7.79 2.10
CA PHE A 216 4.59 -8.60 3.20
C PHE A 216 3.53 -9.01 4.22
N VAL A 217 2.73 -8.04 4.72
CA VAL A 217 1.66 -8.32 5.71
C VAL A 217 0.62 -9.27 5.15
N GLY A 218 0.24 -9.09 3.87
CA GLY A 218 -0.67 -10.00 3.17
C GLY A 218 -0.16 -11.43 3.13
N CYS A 219 1.09 -11.61 2.71
CA CYS A 219 1.72 -12.95 2.67
C CYS A 219 1.85 -13.57 4.07
N CYS A 220 2.27 -12.79 5.07
CA CYS A 220 2.38 -13.27 6.46
C CYS A 220 1.04 -13.72 7.02
N ALA A 221 -0.05 -12.99 6.72
CA ALA A 221 -1.39 -13.36 7.14
C ALA A 221 -1.80 -14.72 6.52
N GLY A 222 -1.52 -14.92 5.22
CA GLY A 222 -1.76 -16.18 4.53
C GLY A 222 -0.97 -17.36 5.10
N MET A 223 0.32 -17.19 5.36
CA MET A 223 1.17 -18.24 5.96
C MET A 223 0.71 -18.65 7.37
N ARG A 224 -0.03 -17.77 8.06
CA ARG A 224 -0.54 -18.01 9.42
C ARG A 224 -1.98 -18.49 9.47
N THR A 225 -2.60 -18.74 8.32
CA THR A 225 -3.95 -19.28 8.22
C THR A 225 -4.06 -20.59 9.00
N LYS A 226 -5.17 -20.77 9.72
CA LYS A 226 -5.51 -22.05 10.32
C LYS A 226 -5.89 -23.03 9.20
N SER A 227 -5.60 -24.31 9.37
CA SER A 227 -5.90 -25.37 8.38
C SER A 227 -7.42 -25.65 8.26
N THR A 228 -8.22 -24.60 8.05
CA THR A 228 -9.66 -24.67 7.88
C THR A 228 -10.09 -23.66 6.81
N ALA A 229 -11.15 -23.95 6.07
CA ALA A 229 -11.69 -23.06 5.03
C ALA A 229 -12.05 -21.67 5.61
N ASP A 230 -12.66 -21.63 6.78
CA ASP A 230 -12.98 -20.37 7.48
C ASP A 230 -11.72 -19.56 7.82
N GLY A 231 -10.59 -20.25 8.04
CA GLY A 231 -9.30 -19.63 8.34
C GLY A 231 -8.82 -18.73 7.20
N VAL A 232 -9.11 -19.07 5.94
CA VAL A 232 -8.73 -18.28 4.75
C VAL A 232 -9.42 -16.92 4.75
N GLY A 233 -10.72 -16.87 5.06
CA GLY A 233 -11.46 -15.61 5.18
C GLY A 233 -10.94 -14.71 6.29
N VAL A 234 -10.61 -15.30 7.45
CA VAL A 234 -10.01 -14.57 8.59
C VAL A 234 -8.63 -14.03 8.22
N ALA A 235 -7.81 -14.81 7.51
CA ALA A 235 -6.49 -14.38 7.06
C ALA A 235 -6.58 -13.20 6.06
N ALA A 236 -7.51 -13.26 5.10
CA ALA A 236 -7.75 -12.18 4.16
C ALA A 236 -8.14 -10.88 4.89
N THR A 237 -9.07 -10.94 5.83
CA THR A 237 -9.48 -9.79 6.64
C THR A 237 -8.33 -9.26 7.49
N SER A 238 -7.55 -10.15 8.12
CA SER A 238 -6.37 -9.77 8.92
C SER A 238 -5.28 -9.10 8.06
N ALA A 239 -5.12 -9.52 6.81
CA ALA A 239 -4.19 -8.90 5.87
C ALA A 239 -4.58 -7.45 5.56
N VAL A 240 -5.88 -7.19 5.32
CA VAL A 240 -6.39 -5.83 5.07
C VAL A 240 -6.14 -4.92 6.28
N VAL A 241 -6.64 -5.34 7.45
CA VAL A 241 -6.52 -4.54 8.68
C VAL A 241 -5.05 -4.33 9.04
N GLY A 242 -4.25 -5.40 9.03
CA GLY A 242 -2.83 -5.33 9.35
C GLY A 242 -2.06 -4.47 8.36
N GLY A 243 -2.36 -4.57 7.06
CA GLY A 243 -1.76 -3.74 6.01
C GLY A 243 -2.08 -2.25 6.19
N ILE A 244 -3.35 -1.90 6.42
CA ILE A 244 -3.76 -0.50 6.66
C ILE A 244 -3.11 0.06 7.92
N VAL A 245 -3.08 -0.70 9.02
CA VAL A 245 -2.43 -0.26 10.27
C VAL A 245 -0.92 -0.08 10.07
N ALA A 246 -0.25 -1.01 9.40
CA ALA A 246 1.17 -0.90 9.12
C ALA A 246 1.50 0.34 8.27
N VAL A 247 0.69 0.61 7.24
CA VAL A 247 0.82 1.82 6.40
C VAL A 247 0.60 3.08 7.23
N ALA A 248 -0.49 3.16 8.00
CA ALA A 248 -0.83 4.35 8.79
C ALA A 248 0.24 4.67 9.85
N VAL A 249 0.76 3.65 10.55
CA VAL A 249 1.83 3.82 11.55
C VAL A 249 3.12 4.29 10.87
N SER A 250 3.48 3.65 9.74
CA SER A 250 4.69 4.01 9.01
C SER A 250 4.61 5.42 8.42
N ASP A 251 3.43 5.80 7.92
CA ASP A 251 3.17 7.14 7.41
C ASP A 251 3.33 8.20 8.50
N GLY A 252 2.74 7.96 9.66
CA GLY A 252 2.90 8.85 10.82
C GLY A 252 4.38 9.01 11.24
N ILE A 253 5.15 7.91 11.23
CA ILE A 253 6.60 7.96 11.54
C ILE A 253 7.34 8.78 10.48
N ILE A 254 7.07 8.55 9.19
CA ILE A 254 7.68 9.28 8.08
C ILE A 254 7.35 10.77 8.19
N ALA A 255 6.09 11.12 8.46
CA ALA A 255 5.65 12.52 8.62
C ALA A 255 6.39 13.23 9.75
N VAL A 256 6.58 12.57 10.91
CA VAL A 256 7.36 13.11 12.04
C VAL A 256 8.82 13.31 11.63
N ILE A 257 9.45 12.33 10.99
CA ILE A 257 10.84 12.44 10.54
C ILE A 257 11.00 13.61 9.55
N CYS A 258 10.09 13.72 8.55
CA CYS A 258 10.11 14.81 7.59
C CYS A 258 9.95 16.17 8.25
N HIS A 259 9.09 16.29 9.26
CA HIS A 259 8.92 17.53 10.01
C HIS A 259 10.22 17.98 10.71
N PHE A 260 10.94 17.05 11.35
CA PHE A 260 12.22 17.37 12.02
C PHE A 260 13.35 17.69 11.03
N TRP A 261 13.30 17.16 9.82
CA TRP A 261 14.33 17.44 8.80
C TRP A 261 14.00 18.66 7.93
N GLY A 262 12.84 19.28 8.15
CA GLY A 262 12.42 20.48 7.42
C GLY A 262 12.05 20.23 5.96
N VAL A 263 11.60 18.99 5.67
CA VAL A 263 11.24 18.51 4.32
C VAL A 263 9.72 18.37 4.18
#